data_62d6142b15af6c944f960aa5f43f9337
#
_entry.id   62d6142b15af6c944f960aa5f43f9337
#
_cell.length_a   1.000
_cell.length_b   1.000
_cell.length_c   1.000
_cell.angle_alpha   90.00
_cell.angle_beta   90.00
_cell.angle_gamma   90.00
#
_symmetry.space_group_name_H-M   'P 1'
#
loop_
_entity.id
_entity.type
_entity.pdbx_description
1 polymer ?
#
loop_
_entity_poly.entity_id
_entity_poly.type
_entity_poly.pdbx_seq_one_letter_code
_entity_poly.pdbx_strand_id
1 'polypeptide(L)'
;MTTLSDKPGITLLKSGSFKLNDLSKLLEVDGLKSEMAEVAVTNNSNALTIGHFIMEPGIEFEYLYDSVEYKVVTKGKIVMRDQQGNKYIAEVGDVILFSPNVSVIFDAESDGEAIYTAHRKAAPEFAPQA
;
A
#
# COMPACT_ATOMS: atom_id res chain seq x y z
N MET A 1 7.63 21.44 -1.47
CA MET A 1 7.99 20.02 -1.70
C MET A 1 7.74 19.65 -3.16
N THR A 2 8.76 19.12 -3.81
CA THR A 2 8.61 18.64 -5.18
C THR A 2 8.01 17.25 -5.18
N THR A 3 7.19 16.98 -6.18
CA THR A 3 6.62 15.64 -6.40
C THR A 3 7.22 15.06 -7.68
N LEU A 4 6.96 13.77 -7.92
CA LEU A 4 7.51 13.12 -9.10
C LEU A 4 7.02 13.76 -10.40
N SER A 5 5.78 14.25 -10.44
CA SER A 5 5.23 14.87 -11.64
C SER A 5 5.84 16.23 -11.96
N ASP A 6 6.56 16.84 -11.03
CA ASP A 6 7.25 18.11 -11.28
C ASP A 6 8.51 17.92 -12.12
N LYS A 7 8.99 16.71 -12.26
CA LYS A 7 10.17 16.40 -13.06
C LYS A 7 9.76 16.05 -14.48
N PRO A 8 10.29 16.75 -15.49
CA PRO A 8 9.93 16.41 -16.87
C PRO A 8 10.55 15.07 -17.30
N GLY A 9 9.86 14.39 -18.21
CA GLY A 9 10.37 13.15 -18.79
C GLY A 9 9.96 11.91 -18.03
N ILE A 10 10.88 10.96 -17.90
CA ILE A 10 10.63 9.66 -17.29
C ILE A 10 11.27 9.62 -15.91
N THR A 11 10.50 9.18 -14.90
CA THR A 11 11.04 8.87 -13.58
C THR A 11 10.97 7.36 -13.38
N LEU A 12 12.13 6.75 -13.13
CA LEU A 12 12.22 5.32 -12.88
C LEU A 12 12.41 5.10 -11.37
N LEU A 13 11.48 4.38 -10.75
CA LEU A 13 11.60 3.96 -9.36
C LEU A 13 12.10 2.52 -9.35
N LYS A 14 13.38 2.36 -9.03
CA LYS A 14 14.01 1.03 -9.04
C LYS A 14 13.44 0.16 -7.93
N SER A 15 13.36 -1.15 -8.19
CA SER A 15 13.03 -2.14 -7.16
C SER A 15 13.97 -1.97 -5.97
N GLY A 16 13.40 -1.96 -4.77
CA GLY A 16 14.18 -1.81 -3.55
C GLY A 16 14.56 -0.37 -3.20
N SER A 17 14.14 0.61 -3.99
CA SER A 17 14.47 2.02 -3.72
C SER A 17 13.53 2.68 -2.71
N PHE A 18 12.40 2.08 -2.40
CA PHE A 18 11.46 2.63 -1.42
C PHE A 18 12.01 2.47 -0.01
N LYS A 19 11.92 3.54 0.78
CA LYS A 19 12.30 3.49 2.19
C LYS A 19 11.09 2.99 2.99
N LEU A 20 11.12 1.73 3.37
CA LEU A 20 10.01 1.08 4.06
C LEU A 20 9.95 1.49 5.52
N ASN A 21 8.72 1.63 6.03
CA ASN A 21 8.43 1.97 7.42
C ASN A 21 7.56 0.88 8.04
N ASP A 22 7.78 0.61 9.32
CA ASP A 22 7.07 -0.43 10.06
C ASP A 22 5.63 -0.02 10.32
N LEU A 23 4.67 -0.80 9.81
CA LEU A 23 3.26 -0.54 10.00
C LEU A 23 2.75 -0.90 11.39
N SER A 24 3.44 -1.79 12.12
CA SER A 24 2.98 -2.18 13.46
C SER A 24 2.91 -0.98 14.39
N LYS A 25 3.86 -0.06 14.27
CA LYS A 25 3.90 1.15 15.07
C LYS A 25 2.89 2.18 14.59
N LEU A 26 2.78 2.34 13.28
CA LEU A 26 1.90 3.35 12.68
C LEU A 26 0.42 3.00 12.87
N LEU A 27 0.07 1.74 12.83
CA LEU A 27 -1.29 1.27 13.02
C LEU A 27 -1.59 0.85 14.46
N GLU A 28 -0.56 0.84 15.32
CA GLU A 28 -0.67 0.41 16.72
C GLU A 28 -1.21 -1.01 16.83
N VAL A 29 -0.65 -1.92 16.01
CA VAL A 29 -0.99 -3.35 16.01
C VAL A 29 0.25 -4.13 16.39
N ASP A 30 0.32 -4.55 17.64
CA ASP A 30 1.49 -5.27 18.17
C ASP A 30 1.72 -6.58 17.42
N GLY A 31 2.99 -6.81 17.06
CA GLY A 31 3.40 -8.06 16.41
C GLY A 31 3.12 -8.10 14.92
N LEU A 32 2.48 -7.09 14.35
CA LEU A 32 2.23 -7.04 12.91
C LEU A 32 3.56 -6.97 12.16
N LYS A 33 3.73 -7.87 11.20
CA LYS A 33 4.91 -7.90 10.34
C LYS A 33 4.53 -7.33 8.98
N SER A 34 4.54 -6.03 8.89
CA SER A 34 4.19 -5.34 7.64
C SER A 34 4.94 -4.02 7.54
N GLU A 35 5.32 -3.68 6.34
CA GLU A 35 6.04 -2.45 6.04
C GLU A 35 5.43 -1.79 4.83
N MET A 36 5.61 -0.48 4.73
CA MET A 36 5.05 0.28 3.63
C MET A 36 5.84 1.56 3.40
N ALA A 37 5.88 2.02 2.16
CA ALA A 37 6.43 3.32 1.79
C ALA A 37 5.54 3.95 0.74
N GLU A 38 5.51 5.27 0.71
CA GLU A 38 4.73 6.02 -0.28
C GLU A 38 5.55 7.15 -0.87
N VAL A 39 5.31 7.42 -2.15
CA VAL A 39 5.92 8.54 -2.87
C VAL A 39 4.82 9.35 -3.53
N ALA A 40 4.81 10.66 -3.30
CA ALA A 40 3.84 11.55 -3.93
C ALA A 40 4.15 11.73 -5.42
N VAL A 41 3.18 11.41 -6.27
CA VAL A 41 3.27 11.68 -7.71
C VAL A 41 2.80 13.10 -7.99
N THR A 42 1.67 13.49 -7.40
CA THR A 42 1.15 14.85 -7.47
C THR A 42 0.78 15.31 -6.06
N ASN A 43 0.63 16.61 -5.87
CA ASN A 43 0.20 17.16 -4.57
C ASN A 43 -0.90 18.20 -4.72
N ASN A 44 -1.72 18.08 -5.74
CA ASN A 44 -2.87 18.96 -5.97
C ASN A 44 -4.16 18.28 -5.51
N SER A 45 -5.31 18.83 -5.89
CA SER A 45 -6.61 18.26 -5.51
C SER A 45 -6.86 16.86 -6.08
N ASN A 46 -6.11 16.48 -7.11
CA ASN A 46 -6.17 15.13 -7.69
C ASN A 46 -4.95 14.33 -7.27
N ALA A 47 -4.61 14.39 -6.01
CA ALA A 47 -3.40 13.76 -5.49
C ALA A 47 -3.31 12.30 -5.87
N LEU A 48 -2.11 11.89 -6.29
CA LEU A 48 -1.82 10.52 -6.68
C LEU A 48 -0.55 10.09 -5.96
N THR A 49 -0.58 8.90 -5.40
CA THR A 49 0.52 8.34 -4.62
C THR A 49 0.84 6.94 -5.14
N ILE A 50 2.12 6.64 -5.22
CA ILE A 50 2.60 5.28 -5.50
C ILE A 50 3.22 4.74 -4.22
N GLY A 51 2.98 3.47 -3.92
CA GLY A 51 3.54 2.85 -2.73
C GLY A 51 4.02 1.43 -2.93
N HIS A 52 4.73 0.95 -1.94
CA HIS A 52 5.21 -0.41 -1.84
C HIS A 52 4.73 -0.97 -0.51
N PHE A 53 4.09 -2.12 -0.53
CA PHE A 53 3.51 -2.77 0.63
C PHE A 53 4.09 -4.17 0.79
N ILE A 54 4.52 -4.51 1.99
CA ILE A 54 5.04 -5.84 2.33
C ILE A 54 4.27 -6.35 3.54
N MET A 55 3.91 -7.63 3.52
CA MET A 55 3.29 -8.27 4.68
C MET A 55 3.80 -9.70 4.82
N GLU A 56 4.14 -10.07 6.05
CA GLU A 56 4.51 -11.43 6.41
C GLU A 56 3.41 -12.05 7.30
N PRO A 57 3.31 -13.40 7.36
CA PRO A 57 2.26 -14.05 8.15
C PRO A 57 2.38 -13.78 9.64
N GLY A 58 1.27 -13.88 10.33
CA GLY A 58 1.22 -13.87 11.79
C GLY A 58 0.06 -13.09 12.37
N ILE A 59 -0.02 -11.80 12.10
CA ILE A 59 -1.03 -10.91 12.67
C ILE A 59 -1.79 -10.22 11.54
N GLU A 60 -3.12 -10.22 11.63
CA GLU A 60 -3.97 -9.51 10.68
C GLU A 60 -4.18 -8.06 11.12
N PHE A 61 -4.58 -7.21 10.19
CA PHE A 61 -5.02 -5.86 10.54
C PHE A 61 -6.16 -5.41 9.63
N GLU A 62 -6.95 -4.47 10.15
CA GLU A 62 -8.05 -3.89 9.39
C GLU A 62 -7.69 -2.48 8.96
N TYR A 63 -8.03 -2.12 7.72
CA TYR A 63 -7.80 -0.79 7.18
C TYR A 63 -9.04 -0.26 6.49
N LEU A 64 -9.44 0.96 6.85
CA LEU A 64 -10.56 1.65 6.23
C LEU A 64 -10.04 2.49 5.06
N TYR A 65 -10.44 2.13 3.86
CA TYR A 65 -10.12 2.91 2.66
C TYR A 65 -11.09 4.08 2.52
N ASP A 66 -10.56 5.28 2.46
CA ASP A 66 -11.36 6.49 2.21
C ASP A 66 -11.15 7.04 0.81
N SER A 67 -10.33 6.39 0.00
CA SER A 67 -10.06 6.78 -1.38
C SER A 67 -9.84 5.53 -2.23
N VAL A 68 -9.94 5.70 -3.54
CA VAL A 68 -9.65 4.58 -4.46
C VAL A 68 -8.18 4.23 -4.40
N GLU A 69 -7.91 2.94 -4.31
CA GLU A 69 -6.55 2.42 -4.37
C GLU A 69 -6.56 1.09 -5.13
N TYR A 70 -5.50 0.81 -5.88
CA TYR A 70 -5.31 -0.55 -6.38
C TYR A 70 -3.89 -1.03 -6.06
N LYS A 71 -3.77 -2.34 -5.85
CA LYS A 71 -2.50 -3.01 -5.63
C LYS A 71 -2.26 -4.03 -6.73
N VAL A 72 -0.99 -4.17 -7.12
CA VAL A 72 -0.56 -5.26 -8.00
C VAL A 72 0.41 -6.13 -7.21
N VAL A 73 0.09 -7.39 -7.03
CA VAL A 73 0.95 -8.31 -6.27
C VAL A 73 2.20 -8.62 -7.09
N THR A 74 3.36 -8.40 -6.49
CA THR A 74 4.65 -8.60 -7.16
C THR A 74 5.43 -9.78 -6.61
N LYS A 75 5.06 -10.27 -5.42
CA LYS A 75 5.72 -11.41 -4.78
C LYS A 75 4.75 -12.09 -3.82
N GLY A 76 4.80 -13.42 -3.75
CA GLY A 76 3.99 -14.19 -2.82
C GLY A 76 2.49 -13.99 -3.02
N LYS A 77 1.78 -13.74 -1.92
CA LYS A 77 0.32 -13.57 -1.94
C LYS A 77 -0.12 -12.56 -0.89
N ILE A 78 -1.21 -11.86 -1.20
CA ILE A 78 -1.92 -11.00 -0.24
C ILE A 78 -3.31 -11.58 -0.06
N VAL A 79 -3.69 -11.85 1.18
CA VAL A 79 -4.98 -12.46 1.52
C VAL A 79 -5.83 -11.42 2.23
N MET A 80 -7.06 -11.22 1.78
CA MET A 80 -7.94 -10.20 2.33
C MET A 80 -9.33 -10.75 2.57
N ARG A 81 -10.04 -10.12 3.49
CA ARG A 81 -11.47 -10.40 3.75
C ARG A 81 -12.25 -9.11 3.74
N ASP A 82 -13.45 -9.15 3.21
CA ASP A 82 -14.37 -8.01 3.28
C ASP A 82 -15.29 -8.16 4.50
N GLN A 83 -16.18 -7.19 4.69
CA GLN A 83 -17.07 -7.17 5.86
C GLN A 83 -18.20 -8.21 5.78
N GLN A 84 -18.42 -8.81 4.60
CA GLN A 84 -19.38 -9.89 4.43
C GLN A 84 -18.75 -11.28 4.64
N GLY A 85 -17.45 -11.33 4.95
CA GLY A 85 -16.77 -12.60 5.19
C GLY A 85 -16.19 -13.26 3.95
N ASN A 86 -16.27 -12.60 2.80
CA ASN A 86 -15.65 -13.12 1.59
C ASN A 86 -14.12 -13.00 1.68
N LYS A 87 -13.44 -14.07 1.30
CA LYS A 87 -11.99 -14.15 1.35
C LYS A 87 -11.42 -14.11 -0.06
N TYR A 88 -10.39 -13.31 -0.26
CA TYR A 88 -9.73 -13.14 -1.54
C TYR A 88 -8.26 -13.45 -1.39
N ILE A 89 -7.72 -14.26 -2.29
CA ILE A 89 -6.30 -14.60 -2.32
C ILE A 89 -5.74 -14.06 -3.63
N ALA A 90 -4.92 -13.00 -3.51
CA ALA A 90 -4.29 -12.40 -4.67
C ALA A 90 -2.85 -12.88 -4.79
N GLU A 91 -2.47 -13.33 -5.96
CA GLU A 91 -1.16 -13.87 -6.26
C GLU A 91 -0.43 -12.99 -7.27
N VAL A 92 0.82 -13.32 -7.57
CA VAL A 92 1.67 -12.50 -8.45
C VAL A 92 0.96 -12.20 -9.77
N GLY A 93 0.89 -10.92 -10.12
CA GLY A 93 0.22 -10.43 -11.32
C GLY A 93 -1.23 -10.05 -11.14
N ASP A 94 -1.84 -10.44 -10.01
CA ASP A 94 -3.23 -10.08 -9.74
C ASP A 94 -3.34 -8.61 -9.34
N VAL A 95 -4.45 -8.00 -9.72
CA VAL A 95 -4.76 -6.59 -9.39
C VAL A 95 -5.93 -6.58 -8.40
N ILE A 96 -5.73 -5.87 -7.29
CA ILE A 96 -6.75 -5.71 -6.25
C ILE A 96 -7.23 -4.27 -6.28
N LEU A 97 -8.53 -4.06 -6.44
CA LEU A 97 -9.12 -2.72 -6.42
C LEU A 97 -9.88 -2.51 -5.11
N PHE A 98 -9.55 -1.43 -4.42
CA PHE A 98 -10.25 -1.01 -3.19
C PHE A 98 -11.07 0.24 -3.49
N SER A 99 -12.38 0.16 -3.24
CA SER A 99 -13.29 1.29 -3.41
C SER A 99 -13.27 2.18 -2.16
N PRO A 100 -13.65 3.46 -2.29
CA PRO A 100 -13.74 4.33 -1.11
C PRO A 100 -14.79 3.84 -0.11
N ASN A 101 -14.56 4.15 1.16
CA ASN A 101 -15.46 3.85 2.27
C ASN A 101 -15.68 2.35 2.49
N VAL A 102 -14.61 1.59 2.29
CA VAL A 102 -14.60 0.13 2.47
C VAL A 102 -13.56 -0.24 3.49
N SER A 103 -13.96 -1.06 4.45
CA SER A 103 -13.05 -1.62 5.44
C SER A 103 -12.60 -3.01 4.98
N VAL A 104 -11.30 -3.23 5.00
CA VAL A 104 -10.68 -4.48 4.51
C VAL A 104 -9.80 -5.06 5.60
N ILE A 105 -9.92 -6.36 5.81
CA ILE A 105 -9.03 -7.08 6.74
C ILE A 105 -7.93 -7.73 5.91
N PHE A 106 -6.69 -7.34 6.19
CA PHE A 106 -5.51 -8.00 5.61
C PHE A 106 -5.19 -9.19 6.51
N ASP A 107 -5.43 -10.37 5.98
CA ASP A 107 -5.42 -11.62 6.73
C ASP A 107 -4.01 -12.03 7.17
N ALA A 108 -3.93 -12.69 8.33
CA ALA A 108 -2.67 -13.18 8.88
C ALA A 108 -1.95 -14.19 7.98
N GLU A 109 -2.63 -14.74 6.99
CA GLU A 109 -2.01 -15.63 6.00
C GLU A 109 -1.22 -14.90 4.93
N SER A 110 -1.35 -13.58 4.83
CA SER A 110 -0.64 -12.81 3.80
C SER A 110 0.86 -12.99 3.94
N ASP A 111 1.53 -13.24 2.82
CA ASP A 111 2.97 -13.44 2.78
C ASP A 111 3.45 -12.99 1.39
N GLY A 112 3.64 -11.69 1.24
CA GLY A 112 4.01 -11.17 -0.07
C GLY A 112 4.21 -9.67 -0.11
N GLU A 113 4.32 -9.18 -1.34
CA GLU A 113 4.57 -7.77 -1.63
C GLU A 113 3.69 -7.30 -2.77
N ALA A 114 3.36 -6.02 -2.73
CA ALA A 114 2.57 -5.39 -3.77
C ALA A 114 3.03 -3.96 -3.99
N ILE A 115 2.91 -3.51 -5.23
CA ILE A 115 3.03 -2.10 -5.58
C ILE A 115 1.61 -1.57 -5.67
N TYR A 116 1.38 -0.35 -5.19
CA TYR A 116 0.02 0.21 -5.22
C TYR A 116 0.01 1.65 -5.69
N THR A 117 -1.17 2.07 -6.14
CA THR A 117 -1.45 3.44 -6.55
C THR A 117 -2.74 3.87 -5.86
N ALA A 118 -2.72 5.04 -5.24
CA ALA A 118 -3.86 5.55 -4.50
C ALA A 118 -4.16 6.99 -4.85
N HIS A 119 -5.43 7.33 -4.90
CA HIS A 119 -5.92 8.70 -5.13
C HIS A 119 -5.98 9.45 -3.81
N ARG A 120 -4.83 9.67 -3.21
CA ARG A 120 -4.69 10.44 -1.98
C ARG A 120 -3.30 11.03 -1.89
N LYS A 121 -3.12 11.98 -0.99
CA LYS A 121 -1.79 12.50 -0.69
C LYS A 121 -0.99 11.44 0.06
N ALA A 122 0.30 11.35 -0.23
CA ALA A 122 1.18 10.48 0.52
C ALA A 122 1.22 10.91 1.97
N ALA A 123 1.06 9.95 2.88
CA ALA A 123 1.16 10.22 4.31
C ALA A 123 2.62 10.54 4.65
N PRO A 124 2.88 11.64 5.42
CA PRO A 124 4.26 12.02 5.74
C PRO A 124 5.05 10.91 6.43
N GLU A 125 4.39 10.10 7.24
CA GLU A 125 5.02 9.00 7.98
C GLU A 125 5.57 7.92 7.06
N PHE A 126 5.01 7.79 5.86
CA PHE A 126 5.40 6.74 4.91
C PHE A 126 6.29 7.26 3.79
N ALA A 127 6.31 8.57 3.57
CA ALA A 127 7.03 9.14 2.44
C ALA A 127 8.54 9.03 2.64
N PRO A 128 9.30 8.56 1.62
CA PRO A 128 10.76 8.59 1.71
C PRO A 128 11.25 10.02 1.82
N GLN A 129 12.29 10.22 2.59
CA GLN A 129 12.94 11.52 2.65
C GLN A 129 13.69 11.76 1.34
N ALA A 130 13.48 12.93 0.78
CA ALA A 130 14.15 13.32 -0.46
C ALA A 130 15.64 13.54 -0.23
#